data_1cea7095c80a809eab17e6708ec0c8d5
#
_entry.id   1cea7095c80a809eab17e6708ec0c8d5
#
_cell.length_a   1.000
_cell.length_b   1.000
_cell.length_c   1.000
_cell.angle_alpha   90.00
_cell.angle_beta   90.00
_cell.angle_gamma   90.00
#
_symmetry.space_group_name_H-M   'P 1'
#
loop_
_entity.id
_entity.type
_entity.pdbx_description
1 polymer ?
#
loop_
_entity_poly.entity_id
_entity_poly.type
_entity_poly.pdbx_seq_one_letter_code
_entity_poly.pdbx_strand_id
1 'polypeptide(L)'
;MNDYVKKLIIAKKSIAPIITENAQTKQPGIYLFERTDENGVTFFYCGQAKNIFQRIVSHWNGYQHIDISLRKRKFKSDENPHGWEFCILEYCPVEKLDEREQYWILEQMRQGKQTYNVTYGSQADGKQNIKEGKTPRGYWDGVEVGKMKARRFVADLFNKHLNVSMKKPTKNAEKALSKFQEFINIEEEKT
;
A
#
# COMPACT_ATOMS: atom_id res chain seq x y z
N MET A 1 -7.68 -9.59 26.72
CA MET A 1 -8.24 -8.96 25.51
C MET A 1 -7.35 -9.33 24.34
N ASN A 2 -7.89 -9.95 23.29
CA ASN A 2 -7.15 -10.44 22.12
C ASN A 2 -6.46 -9.26 21.42
N ASP A 3 -5.23 -9.44 20.92
CA ASP A 3 -4.45 -8.40 20.21
C ASP A 3 -5.17 -7.82 19.00
N TYR A 4 -5.98 -8.62 18.32
CA TYR A 4 -6.85 -8.16 17.23
C TYR A 4 -7.86 -7.12 17.72
N VAL A 5 -8.51 -7.35 18.84
CA VAL A 5 -9.49 -6.41 19.43
C VAL A 5 -8.81 -5.11 19.87
N LYS A 6 -7.60 -5.19 20.44
CA LYS A 6 -6.81 -3.99 20.79
C LYS A 6 -6.49 -3.15 19.56
N LYS A 7 -5.99 -3.79 18.48
CA LYS A 7 -5.70 -3.13 17.20
C LYS A 7 -6.94 -2.47 16.60
N LEU A 8 -8.09 -3.13 16.69
CA LEU A 8 -9.37 -2.61 16.19
C LEU A 8 -9.85 -1.39 16.98
N ILE A 9 -9.65 -1.37 18.31
CA ILE A 9 -9.98 -0.23 19.16
C ILE A 9 -9.06 0.97 18.85
N ILE A 10 -7.76 0.73 18.69
CA ILE A 10 -6.79 1.77 18.33
C ILE A 10 -7.14 2.35 16.93
N ALA A 11 -7.41 1.50 15.95
CA ALA A 11 -7.81 1.92 14.63
C ALA A 11 -9.10 2.77 14.67
N LYS A 12 -10.12 2.34 15.41
CA LYS A 12 -11.36 3.11 15.57
C LYS A 12 -11.12 4.48 16.19
N LYS A 13 -10.27 4.56 17.22
CA LYS A 13 -9.93 5.83 17.88
C LYS A 13 -9.17 6.78 16.94
N SER A 14 -8.26 6.25 16.13
CA SER A 14 -7.48 7.05 15.18
C SER A 14 -8.30 7.57 14.00
N ILE A 15 -9.34 6.83 13.60
CA ILE A 15 -10.19 7.12 12.45
C ILE A 15 -11.44 7.90 12.86
N ALA A 16 -11.91 7.77 14.10
CA ALA A 16 -13.11 8.42 14.60
C ALA A 16 -13.15 9.95 14.34
N PRO A 17 -12.08 10.73 14.57
CA PRO A 17 -12.11 12.17 14.29
C PRO A 17 -12.33 12.51 12.80
N ILE A 18 -11.97 11.57 11.90
CA ILE A 18 -12.02 11.78 10.45
C ILE A 18 -13.39 11.41 9.89
N ILE A 19 -14.13 10.55 10.60
CA ILE A 19 -15.38 9.94 10.12
C ILE A 19 -16.60 10.45 10.90
N THR A 20 -16.41 11.10 12.05
CA THR A 20 -17.47 11.40 13.03
C THR A 20 -18.54 12.36 12.58
N GLU A 21 -18.35 13.06 11.48
CA GLU A 21 -19.39 14.01 10.99
C GLU A 21 -20.47 13.35 10.12
N ASN A 22 -20.34 12.07 9.75
CA ASN A 22 -21.29 11.43 8.86
C ASN A 22 -21.86 10.12 9.42
N ALA A 23 -23.08 10.18 9.98
CA ALA A 23 -23.87 8.99 10.34
C ALA A 23 -24.08 8.00 9.17
N GLN A 24 -23.78 8.41 7.96
CA GLN A 24 -23.93 7.67 6.71
C GLN A 24 -22.74 6.76 6.35
N THR A 25 -21.65 6.77 7.12
CA THR A 25 -20.46 5.92 6.84
C THR A 25 -20.71 4.41 6.90
N LYS A 26 -21.86 3.99 7.46
CA LYS A 26 -22.29 2.56 7.44
C LYS A 26 -22.94 2.15 6.13
N GLN A 27 -23.17 3.08 5.21
CA GLN A 27 -23.77 2.79 3.91
C GLN A 27 -22.74 2.25 2.89
N PRO A 28 -23.23 1.56 1.84
CA PRO A 28 -22.39 1.20 0.72
C PRO A 28 -22.03 2.42 -0.13
N GLY A 29 -20.81 2.43 -0.65
CA GLY A 29 -20.36 3.52 -1.51
C GLY A 29 -18.87 3.44 -1.83
N ILE A 30 -18.41 4.51 -2.47
CA ILE A 30 -17.05 4.70 -2.95
C ILE A 30 -16.36 5.76 -2.10
N TYR A 31 -15.14 5.48 -1.67
CA TYR A 31 -14.32 6.37 -0.87
C TYR A 31 -12.95 6.59 -1.51
N LEU A 32 -12.34 7.69 -1.13
CA LEU A 32 -11.04 8.13 -1.60
C LEU A 32 -10.11 8.38 -0.42
N PHE A 33 -8.89 7.88 -0.51
CA PHE A 33 -7.74 8.42 0.20
C PHE A 33 -6.91 9.22 -0.80
N GLU A 34 -6.55 10.44 -0.43
CA GLU A 34 -5.72 11.31 -1.26
C GLU A 34 -4.65 11.98 -0.41
N ARG A 35 -3.48 12.21 -0.99
CA ARG A 35 -2.42 13.00 -0.37
C ARG A 35 -1.54 13.65 -1.43
N THR A 36 -1.05 14.84 -1.16
CA THR A 36 -0.04 15.49 -1.98
C THR A 36 1.30 15.48 -1.22
N ASP A 37 2.35 15.01 -1.88
CA ASP A 37 3.68 14.99 -1.29
C ASP A 37 4.40 16.36 -1.36
N GLU A 38 5.60 16.41 -0.79
CA GLU A 38 6.44 17.62 -0.75
C GLU A 38 6.82 18.15 -2.14
N ASN A 39 6.77 17.29 -3.16
CA ASN A 39 7.06 17.64 -4.56
C ASN A 39 5.81 18.07 -5.36
N GLY A 40 4.65 18.17 -4.70
CA GLY A 40 3.40 18.51 -5.35
C GLY A 40 2.75 17.35 -6.12
N VAL A 41 3.24 16.12 -5.98
CA VAL A 41 2.64 14.95 -6.61
C VAL A 41 1.47 14.46 -5.77
N THR A 42 0.29 14.41 -6.38
CA THR A 42 -0.92 13.90 -5.73
C THR A 42 -1.07 12.41 -5.96
N PHE A 43 -1.20 11.68 -4.88
CA PHE A 43 -1.44 10.24 -4.85
C PHE A 43 -2.85 9.97 -4.38
N PHE A 44 -3.48 8.93 -4.92
CA PHE A 44 -4.80 8.51 -4.48
C PHE A 44 -4.95 7.00 -4.38
N TYR A 45 -5.93 6.59 -3.60
CA TYR A 45 -6.49 5.25 -3.58
C TYR A 45 -8.00 5.37 -3.52
N CYS A 46 -8.68 4.80 -4.50
CA CYS A 46 -10.11 4.70 -4.55
C CYS A 46 -10.55 3.28 -4.15
N GLY A 47 -11.55 3.16 -3.32
CA GLY A 47 -12.04 1.88 -2.88
C GLY A 47 -13.55 1.85 -2.70
N GLN A 48 -14.11 0.65 -2.79
CA GLN A 48 -15.53 0.39 -2.55
C GLN A 48 -15.77 -0.37 -1.25
N ALA A 49 -16.94 -0.20 -0.67
CA ALA A 49 -17.35 -0.98 0.47
C ALA A 49 -18.87 -1.06 0.61
N LYS A 50 -19.39 -2.20 1.09
CA LYS A 50 -20.78 -2.33 1.57
C LYS A 50 -21.01 -1.57 2.88
N ASN A 51 -19.94 -1.35 3.64
CA ASN A 51 -19.89 -0.56 4.84
C ASN A 51 -18.54 0.17 4.86
N ILE A 52 -18.54 1.44 4.49
CA ILE A 52 -17.33 2.25 4.34
C ILE A 52 -16.57 2.32 5.67
N PHE A 53 -17.27 2.52 6.79
CA PHE A 53 -16.62 2.60 8.10
C PHE A 53 -15.82 1.34 8.45
N GLN A 54 -16.42 0.16 8.28
CA GLN A 54 -15.73 -1.10 8.55
C GLN A 54 -14.53 -1.30 7.63
N ARG A 55 -14.67 -0.89 6.37
CA ARG A 55 -13.58 -0.99 5.40
C ARG A 55 -12.39 -0.11 5.76
N ILE A 56 -12.61 1.13 6.18
CA ILE A 56 -11.55 2.03 6.62
C ILE A 56 -10.83 1.48 7.85
N VAL A 57 -11.58 0.96 8.83
CA VAL A 57 -10.99 0.29 9.99
C VAL A 57 -10.15 -0.92 9.58
N SER A 58 -10.57 -1.67 8.54
CA SER A 58 -9.80 -2.81 8.04
C SER A 58 -8.49 -2.40 7.38
N HIS A 59 -8.44 -1.26 6.71
CA HIS A 59 -7.20 -0.72 6.14
C HIS A 59 -6.12 -0.50 7.20
N TRP A 60 -6.49 -0.09 8.42
CA TRP A 60 -5.52 0.13 9.50
C TRP A 60 -4.79 -1.14 9.93
N ASN A 61 -5.42 -2.30 9.72
CA ASN A 61 -4.88 -3.61 10.06
C ASN A 61 -4.43 -4.43 8.84
N GLY A 62 -4.60 -3.88 7.63
CA GLY A 62 -4.29 -4.55 6.37
C GLY A 62 -2.80 -4.53 6.00
N TYR A 63 -2.48 -5.22 4.91
CA TYR A 63 -1.12 -5.37 4.38
C TYR A 63 -0.98 -4.92 2.93
N GLN A 64 -2.01 -4.31 2.34
CA GLN A 64 -1.93 -3.73 1.02
C GLN A 64 -1.01 -2.50 1.02
N HIS A 65 -0.55 -2.09 -0.15
CA HIS A 65 0.33 -0.93 -0.30
C HIS A 65 -0.27 0.34 0.32
N ILE A 66 -1.57 0.55 0.14
CA ILE A 66 -2.29 1.66 0.75
C ILE A 66 -2.30 1.56 2.29
N ASP A 67 -2.51 0.35 2.83
CA ASP A 67 -2.58 0.14 4.29
C ASP A 67 -1.26 0.48 4.97
N ILE A 68 -0.16 0.06 4.35
CA ILE A 68 1.21 0.38 4.81
C ILE A 68 1.45 1.89 4.71
N SER A 69 1.02 2.50 3.61
CA SER A 69 1.19 3.93 3.38
C SER A 69 0.39 4.78 4.37
N LEU A 70 -0.86 4.40 4.66
CA LEU A 70 -1.71 5.05 5.67
C LEU A 70 -1.05 5.05 7.04
N ARG A 71 -0.51 3.90 7.48
CA ARG A 71 0.18 3.81 8.78
C ARG A 71 1.49 4.62 8.82
N LYS A 72 2.26 4.62 7.73
CA LYS A 72 3.53 5.32 7.63
C LYS A 72 3.36 6.84 7.55
N ARG A 73 2.41 7.29 6.72
CA ARG A 73 2.22 8.71 6.39
C ARG A 73 1.20 9.39 7.29
N LYS A 74 0.35 8.60 7.95
CA LYS A 74 -0.75 9.07 8.81
C LYS A 74 -1.73 9.97 8.04
N PHE A 75 -2.69 10.53 8.77
CA PHE A 75 -3.62 11.48 8.20
C PHE A 75 -3.05 12.91 8.25
N LYS A 76 -3.58 13.74 7.38
CA LYS A 76 -3.23 15.16 7.29
C LYS A 76 -3.65 15.88 8.56
N SER A 77 -2.77 16.75 9.04
CA SER A 77 -2.96 17.68 10.14
C SER A 77 -2.07 18.89 9.94
N ASP A 78 -2.16 19.88 10.80
CA ASP A 78 -1.26 21.05 10.76
C ASP A 78 0.20 20.63 10.92
N GLU A 79 0.47 19.61 11.73
CA GLU A 79 1.81 19.04 11.93
C GLU A 79 2.25 18.07 10.81
N ASN A 80 1.31 17.61 10.00
CA ASN A 80 1.54 16.64 8.92
C ASN A 80 0.78 17.05 7.65
N PRO A 81 1.19 18.12 6.97
CA PRO A 81 0.45 18.67 5.81
C PRO A 81 0.43 17.73 4.61
N HIS A 82 1.37 16.78 4.52
CA HIS A 82 1.47 15.80 3.44
C HIS A 82 0.89 14.42 3.80
N GLY A 83 0.12 14.34 4.87
CA GLY A 83 -0.63 13.15 5.27
C GLY A 83 -1.80 12.84 4.35
N TRP A 84 -2.43 11.70 4.60
CA TRP A 84 -3.60 11.26 3.85
C TRP A 84 -4.86 12.02 4.28
N GLU A 85 -5.65 12.44 3.32
CA GLU A 85 -7.01 12.91 3.50
C GLU A 85 -7.98 11.78 3.11
N PHE A 86 -9.16 11.79 3.72
CA PHE A 86 -10.22 10.84 3.45
C PHE A 86 -11.48 11.60 3.04
N CYS A 87 -12.14 11.12 1.99
CA CYS A 87 -13.48 11.57 1.65
C CYS A 87 -14.34 10.44 1.09
N ILE A 88 -15.65 10.59 1.19
CA ILE A 88 -16.62 9.73 0.52
C ILE A 88 -16.99 10.41 -0.80
N LEU A 89 -16.75 9.69 -1.90
CA LEU A 89 -17.05 10.22 -3.24
C LEU A 89 -18.52 10.05 -3.59
N GLU A 90 -19.09 8.89 -3.25
CA GLU A 90 -20.45 8.55 -3.64
C GLU A 90 -21.02 7.46 -2.74
N TYR A 91 -22.32 7.57 -2.42
CA TYR A 91 -23.11 6.47 -1.89
C TYR A 91 -23.87 5.83 -3.05
N CYS A 92 -23.80 4.53 -3.19
CA CYS A 92 -24.48 3.81 -4.25
C CYS A 92 -24.90 2.42 -3.80
N PRO A 93 -25.93 1.82 -4.45
CA PRO A 93 -26.34 0.45 -4.17
C PRO A 93 -25.19 -0.54 -4.37
N VAL A 94 -25.25 -1.66 -3.64
CA VAL A 94 -24.19 -2.69 -3.65
C VAL A 94 -23.93 -3.23 -5.06
N GLU A 95 -24.95 -3.34 -5.87
CA GLU A 95 -24.90 -3.84 -7.25
C GLU A 95 -24.12 -2.93 -8.19
N LYS A 96 -23.98 -1.66 -7.84
CA LYS A 96 -23.25 -0.66 -8.64
C LYS A 96 -21.84 -0.38 -8.14
N LEU A 97 -21.43 -0.97 -7.03
CA LEU A 97 -20.13 -0.65 -6.41
C LEU A 97 -18.96 -0.84 -7.37
N ASP A 98 -18.92 -1.95 -8.12
CA ASP A 98 -17.80 -2.24 -9.02
C ASP A 98 -17.72 -1.25 -10.19
N GLU A 99 -18.85 -0.94 -10.80
CA GLU A 99 -18.95 0.05 -11.89
C GLU A 99 -18.51 1.43 -11.41
N ARG A 100 -18.97 1.83 -10.22
CA ARG A 100 -18.67 3.15 -9.65
C ARG A 100 -17.22 3.26 -9.18
N GLU A 101 -16.64 2.19 -8.63
CA GLU A 101 -15.22 2.15 -8.29
C GLU A 101 -14.35 2.37 -9.53
N GLN A 102 -14.62 1.65 -10.63
CA GLN A 102 -13.90 1.80 -11.89
C GLN A 102 -14.01 3.21 -12.44
N TYR A 103 -15.21 3.77 -12.45
CA TYR A 103 -15.45 5.15 -12.88
C TYR A 103 -14.58 6.14 -12.10
N TRP A 104 -14.60 6.05 -10.77
CA TRP A 104 -13.87 6.98 -9.92
C TRP A 104 -12.35 6.80 -10.00
N ILE A 105 -11.85 5.58 -10.15
CA ILE A 105 -10.42 5.34 -10.40
C ILE A 105 -9.98 6.05 -11.68
N LEU A 106 -10.71 5.86 -12.77
CA LEU A 106 -10.41 6.49 -14.05
C LEU A 106 -10.50 8.01 -13.97
N GLU A 107 -11.48 8.55 -13.26
CA GLU A 107 -11.66 9.98 -13.11
C GLU A 107 -10.51 10.63 -12.35
N GLN A 108 -10.05 10.01 -11.26
CA GLN A 108 -8.87 10.49 -10.53
C GLN A 108 -7.59 10.41 -11.39
N MET A 109 -7.45 9.37 -12.20
CA MET A 109 -6.32 9.24 -13.13
C MET A 109 -6.36 10.32 -14.23
N ARG A 110 -7.54 10.66 -14.78
CA ARG A 110 -7.71 11.76 -15.74
C ARG A 110 -7.27 13.10 -15.20
N GLN A 111 -7.42 13.31 -13.90
CA GLN A 111 -6.93 14.50 -13.20
C GLN A 111 -5.41 14.51 -13.01
N GLY A 112 -4.69 13.52 -13.54
CA GLY A 112 -3.22 13.42 -13.48
C GLY A 112 -2.68 12.89 -12.14
N LYS A 113 -3.53 12.38 -11.26
CA LYS A 113 -3.13 11.86 -9.95
C LYS A 113 -2.51 10.46 -10.10
N GLN A 114 -1.60 10.12 -9.20
CA GLN A 114 -0.91 8.82 -9.14
C GLN A 114 -1.70 7.83 -8.31
N THR A 115 -2.00 6.66 -8.86
CA THR A 115 -2.84 5.69 -8.18
C THR A 115 -2.06 4.69 -7.31
N TYR A 116 -2.63 4.37 -6.14
CA TYR A 116 -2.27 3.21 -5.33
C TYR A 116 -3.10 1.97 -5.68
N ASN A 117 -4.13 2.11 -6.52
CA ASN A 117 -4.87 0.96 -7.02
C ASN A 117 -3.98 0.15 -7.97
N VAL A 118 -4.00 -1.17 -7.82
CA VAL A 118 -3.26 -2.11 -8.69
C VAL A 118 -4.10 -2.46 -9.93
N THR A 119 -5.41 -2.49 -9.75
CA THR A 119 -6.39 -2.80 -10.79
C THR A 119 -7.41 -1.68 -10.93
N TYR A 120 -8.10 -1.62 -12.06
CA TYR A 120 -9.18 -0.65 -12.28
C TYR A 120 -10.42 -0.89 -11.42
N GLY A 121 -10.53 -2.03 -10.77
CA GLY A 121 -11.63 -2.40 -9.87
C GLY A 121 -11.43 -3.78 -9.27
N SER A 122 -12.33 -4.17 -8.37
CA SER A 122 -12.20 -5.40 -7.58
C SER A 122 -12.72 -6.63 -8.30
N GLN A 123 -13.60 -6.48 -9.31
CA GLN A 123 -14.30 -7.60 -9.96
C GLN A 123 -14.39 -7.42 -11.48
N ALA A 124 -14.78 -8.52 -12.16
CA ALA A 124 -15.03 -8.58 -13.61
C ALA A 124 -13.93 -7.88 -14.44
N ASP A 125 -14.32 -7.03 -15.36
CA ASP A 125 -13.39 -6.30 -16.25
C ASP A 125 -12.48 -5.33 -15.49
N GLY A 126 -12.88 -4.88 -14.30
CA GLY A 126 -12.05 -4.04 -13.42
C GLY A 126 -10.82 -4.75 -12.86
N LYS A 127 -10.75 -6.09 -12.89
CA LYS A 127 -9.55 -6.85 -12.44
C LYS A 127 -8.32 -6.67 -13.32
N GLN A 128 -8.44 -5.98 -14.43
CA GLN A 128 -7.28 -5.69 -15.27
C GLN A 128 -6.29 -4.79 -14.53
N ASN A 129 -5.01 -5.16 -14.61
CA ASN A 129 -3.95 -4.36 -14.04
C ASN A 129 -3.88 -2.99 -14.72
N ILE A 130 -3.73 -1.95 -13.91
CA ILE A 130 -3.50 -0.60 -14.41
C ILE A 130 -2.10 -0.57 -15.04
N LYS A 131 -2.06 -0.46 -16.37
CA LYS A 131 -0.80 -0.37 -17.14
C LYS A 131 -0.32 1.06 -17.29
N GLU A 132 -1.24 2.01 -17.21
CA GLU A 132 -1.03 3.43 -17.54
C GLU A 132 -0.86 4.34 -16.31
N GLY A 133 -1.01 3.79 -15.11
CA GLY A 133 -0.68 4.51 -13.88
C GLY A 133 0.81 4.84 -13.91
N LYS A 134 1.16 5.99 -14.48
CA LYS A 134 2.54 6.42 -14.60
C LYS A 134 3.11 6.60 -13.21
N THR A 135 3.89 5.62 -12.78
CA THR A 135 4.78 5.81 -11.66
C THR A 135 5.64 7.06 -11.92
N PRO A 136 5.89 7.90 -10.92
CA PRO A 136 6.73 9.06 -11.07
C PRO A 136 8.05 8.70 -11.78
N ARG A 137 8.54 9.59 -12.64
CA ARG A 137 9.83 9.39 -13.31
C ARG A 137 10.91 9.10 -12.26
N GLY A 138 11.65 8.01 -12.44
CA GLY A 138 12.64 7.54 -11.47
C GLY A 138 12.13 6.62 -10.36
N TYR A 139 10.83 6.32 -10.32
CA TYR A 139 10.29 5.38 -9.30
C TYR A 139 10.95 4.01 -9.37
N TRP A 140 11.06 3.44 -10.57
CA TRP A 140 11.67 2.13 -10.76
C TRP A 140 13.17 2.16 -10.47
N ASP A 141 13.86 3.24 -10.83
CA ASP A 141 15.26 3.45 -10.46
C ASP A 141 15.42 3.51 -8.94
N GLY A 142 14.51 4.21 -8.25
CA GLY A 142 14.48 4.25 -6.79
C GLY A 142 14.22 2.88 -6.16
N VAL A 143 13.35 2.06 -6.74
CA VAL A 143 13.09 0.68 -6.31
C VAL A 143 14.35 -0.18 -6.48
N GLU A 144 15.02 -0.10 -7.61
CA GLU A 144 16.25 -0.87 -7.87
C GLU A 144 17.40 -0.42 -6.94
N VAL A 145 17.59 0.88 -6.78
CA VAL A 145 18.57 1.42 -5.82
C VAL A 145 18.25 0.95 -4.39
N GLY A 146 16.97 0.93 -4.00
CA GLY A 146 16.54 0.42 -2.71
C GLY A 146 16.86 -1.06 -2.53
N LYS A 147 16.60 -1.89 -3.54
CA LYS A 147 16.95 -3.32 -3.54
C LYS A 147 18.46 -3.54 -3.42
N MET A 148 19.24 -2.77 -4.19
CA MET A 148 20.71 -2.87 -4.13
C MET A 148 21.27 -2.47 -2.76
N LYS A 149 20.75 -1.39 -2.15
CA LYS A 149 21.15 -0.97 -0.81
C LYS A 149 20.81 -2.05 0.24
N ALA A 150 19.61 -2.61 0.18
CA ALA A 150 19.20 -3.69 1.08
C ALA A 150 20.08 -4.94 0.89
N ARG A 151 20.36 -5.31 -0.35
CA ARG A 151 21.24 -6.45 -0.68
C ARG A 151 22.66 -6.23 -0.15
N ARG A 152 23.25 -5.04 -0.35
CA ARG A 152 24.58 -4.69 0.20
C ARG A 152 24.60 -4.76 1.73
N PHE A 153 23.59 -4.21 2.37
CA PHE A 153 23.48 -4.26 3.83
C PHE A 153 23.43 -5.70 4.35
N VAL A 154 22.63 -6.56 3.73
CA VAL A 154 22.55 -7.99 4.08
C VAL A 154 23.88 -8.69 3.83
N ALA A 155 24.51 -8.47 2.66
CA ALA A 155 25.80 -9.05 2.32
C ALA A 155 26.88 -8.65 3.34
N ASP A 156 26.94 -7.38 3.72
CA ASP A 156 27.87 -6.88 4.73
C ASP A 156 27.69 -7.54 6.10
N LEU A 157 26.44 -7.68 6.55
CA LEU A 157 26.15 -8.38 7.82
C LEU A 157 26.65 -9.83 7.81
N PHE A 158 26.35 -10.57 6.75
CA PHE A 158 26.72 -11.97 6.66
C PHE A 158 28.23 -12.15 6.43
N ASN A 159 28.83 -11.39 5.53
CA ASN A 159 30.25 -11.53 5.24
C ASN A 159 31.17 -11.10 6.40
N LYS A 160 30.73 -10.13 7.23
CA LYS A 160 31.55 -9.57 8.32
C LYS A 160 31.28 -10.21 9.68
N HIS A 161 30.03 -10.65 9.93
CA HIS A 161 29.60 -10.94 11.30
C HIS A 161 28.89 -12.27 11.48
N LEU A 162 28.46 -12.94 10.40
CA LEU A 162 27.61 -14.12 10.51
C LEU A 162 28.10 -15.25 9.60
N ASN A 163 27.94 -16.48 10.08
CA ASN A 163 28.12 -17.69 9.28
C ASN A 163 26.77 -18.31 8.96
N VAL A 164 26.56 -18.66 7.70
CA VAL A 164 25.34 -19.33 7.26
C VAL A 164 25.60 -20.80 7.10
N SER A 165 24.83 -21.60 7.82
CA SER A 165 24.91 -23.07 7.72
C SER A 165 23.49 -23.65 7.56
N MET A 166 23.42 -24.83 6.96
CA MET A 166 22.16 -25.55 6.84
C MET A 166 21.76 -26.18 8.19
N LYS A 167 20.51 -26.02 8.61
CA LYS A 167 20.00 -26.70 9.80
C LYS A 167 19.98 -28.22 9.66
N LYS A 168 19.71 -28.74 8.45
CA LYS A 168 19.77 -30.14 8.07
C LYS A 168 20.21 -30.23 6.61
N PRO A 169 21.11 -31.16 6.25
CA PRO A 169 21.54 -31.37 4.88
C PRO A 169 20.42 -32.04 4.08
N THR A 170 19.69 -31.23 3.30
CA THR A 170 18.66 -31.70 2.38
C THR A 170 18.84 -30.99 1.04
N LYS A 171 18.41 -31.61 -0.06
CA LYS A 171 18.43 -30.97 -1.40
C LYS A 171 17.77 -29.57 -1.44
N ASN A 172 16.73 -29.36 -0.66
CA ASN A 172 16.06 -28.06 -0.58
C ASN A 172 16.89 -27.04 0.21
N ALA A 173 17.60 -27.48 1.27
CA ALA A 173 18.48 -26.62 2.05
C ALA A 173 19.72 -26.21 1.24
N GLU A 174 20.29 -27.14 0.44
CA GLU A 174 21.38 -26.85 -0.49
C GLU A 174 20.97 -25.79 -1.53
N LYS A 175 19.81 -25.97 -2.16
CA LYS A 175 19.26 -24.95 -3.09
C LYS A 175 19.03 -23.61 -2.43
N ALA A 176 18.54 -23.59 -1.18
CA ALA A 176 18.32 -22.35 -0.44
C ALA A 176 19.65 -21.67 -0.10
N LEU A 177 20.66 -22.42 0.31
CA LEU A 177 22.00 -21.90 0.59
C LEU A 177 22.64 -21.32 -0.68
N SER A 178 22.57 -22.05 -1.81
CA SER A 178 23.07 -21.57 -3.10
C SER A 178 22.41 -20.24 -3.51
N LYS A 179 21.09 -20.15 -3.43
CA LYS A 179 20.36 -18.90 -3.72
C LYS A 179 20.72 -17.75 -2.77
N PHE A 180 20.97 -18.08 -1.51
CA PHE A 180 21.41 -17.08 -0.54
C PHE A 180 22.81 -16.57 -0.86
N GLN A 181 23.74 -17.49 -1.17
CA GLN A 181 25.11 -17.14 -1.60
C GLN A 181 25.11 -16.29 -2.87
N GLU A 182 24.30 -16.65 -3.85
CA GLU A 182 24.09 -15.88 -5.07
C GLU A 182 23.51 -14.47 -4.79
N PHE A 183 22.61 -14.39 -3.81
CA PHE A 183 22.02 -13.10 -3.39
C PHE A 183 23.04 -12.20 -2.71
N ILE A 184 23.96 -12.73 -1.87
CA ILE A 184 24.94 -11.91 -1.14
C ILE A 184 26.23 -11.68 -1.94
N ASN A 185 26.55 -12.51 -2.95
CA ASN A 185 27.67 -12.28 -3.86
C ASN A 185 27.28 -11.16 -4.84
N ILE A 186 27.59 -9.95 -4.45
CA ILE A 186 27.48 -8.78 -5.32
C ILE A 186 28.80 -8.73 -6.07
N GLU A 187 28.84 -9.29 -7.28
CA GLU A 187 29.91 -8.94 -8.22
C GLU A 187 29.80 -7.41 -8.43
N GLU A 188 30.87 -6.70 -8.16
CA GLU A 188 30.96 -5.29 -8.52
C GLU A 188 30.83 -5.23 -10.05
N GLU A 189 29.63 -4.97 -10.54
CA GLU A 189 29.46 -4.51 -11.91
C GLU A 189 30.28 -3.21 -12.00
N LYS A 190 31.47 -3.37 -12.54
CA LYS A 190 32.34 -2.25 -12.90
C LYS A 190 31.57 -1.39 -13.90
N THR A 191 31.14 -0.23 -13.43
CA THR A 191 30.69 0.88 -14.27
C THR A 191 31.82 1.32 -15.20
#